data_df1af44f2b33228240a96d380ac0e291
#
_entry.id   df1af44f2b33228240a96d380ac0e291
#
_cell.length_a   1.000
_cell.length_b   1.000
_cell.length_c   1.000
_cell.angle_alpha   90.00
_cell.angle_beta   90.00
_cell.angle_gamma   90.00
#
_symmetry.space_group_name_H-M   'P 1'
#
loop_
_entity.id
_entity.type
_entity.pdbx_description
1 polymer ?
#
loop_
_entity_poly.entity_id
_entity_poly.type
_entity_poly.pdbx_seq_one_letter_code
_entity_poly.pdbx_strand_id
1 'polypeptide(L)'
;MIWAVIWYYLLAVFTAADIITTKIALSVGMHEVNPFMAPLVDHIIEVKILFMLGMIVAVIIVEKTEKGSGWLPVAGSACVTCAAVTSNIIQISQVLL
;
A
#
# COMPACT_ATOMS: atom_id res chain seq x y z
N MET A 1 -18.52 -4.76 -9.91
CA MET A 1 -18.04 -4.82 -8.49
C MET A 1 -17.04 -5.94 -8.21
N ILE A 2 -17.15 -7.06 -8.89
CA ILE A 2 -16.25 -8.19 -8.63
C ILE A 2 -14.76 -7.85 -8.84
N TRP A 3 -14.46 -7.07 -9.87
CA TRP A 3 -13.07 -6.64 -10.12
C TRP A 3 -12.55 -5.71 -9.02
N ALA A 4 -13.42 -4.85 -8.46
CA ALA A 4 -13.05 -4.00 -7.33
C ALA A 4 -12.70 -4.85 -6.11
N VAL A 5 -13.46 -5.91 -5.85
CA VAL A 5 -13.21 -6.84 -4.74
C VAL A 5 -11.87 -7.56 -4.93
N ILE A 6 -11.61 -8.07 -6.13
CA ILE A 6 -10.37 -8.77 -6.44
C ILE A 6 -9.16 -7.83 -6.26
N TRP A 7 -9.23 -6.63 -6.82
CA TRP A 7 -8.15 -5.65 -6.69
C TRP A 7 -7.96 -5.19 -5.24
N TYR A 8 -9.06 -5.08 -4.48
CA TYR A 8 -8.97 -4.72 -3.06
C TYR A 8 -8.26 -5.81 -2.26
N TYR A 9 -8.50 -7.07 -2.56
CA TYR A 9 -7.76 -8.18 -1.96
C TYR A 9 -6.27 -8.09 -2.24
N LEU A 10 -5.92 -7.84 -3.50
CA LEU A 10 -4.52 -7.67 -3.89
C LEU A 10 -3.89 -6.47 -3.18
N LEU A 11 -4.62 -5.36 -3.07
CA LEU A 11 -4.16 -4.18 -2.35
C LEU A 11 -3.91 -4.52 -0.88
N ALA A 12 -4.80 -5.28 -0.24
CA ALA A 12 -4.64 -5.69 1.16
C ALA A 12 -3.38 -6.54 1.34
N VAL A 13 -3.13 -7.50 0.45
CA VAL A 13 -1.93 -8.35 0.50
C VAL A 13 -0.67 -7.51 0.31
N PHE A 14 -0.65 -6.64 -0.68
CA PHE A 14 0.50 -5.77 -0.93
C PHE A 14 0.73 -4.76 0.20
N THR A 15 -0.34 -4.24 0.80
CA THR A 15 -0.25 -3.34 1.96
C THR A 15 0.37 -4.06 3.16
N ALA A 16 -0.04 -5.30 3.43
CA ALA A 16 0.55 -6.10 4.49
C ALA A 16 2.04 -6.36 4.22
N ALA A 17 2.39 -6.69 2.98
CA ALA A 17 3.78 -6.89 2.58
C ALA A 17 4.60 -5.60 2.72
N ASP A 18 4.02 -4.46 2.38
CA ASP A 18 4.67 -3.16 2.54
C ASP A 18 4.96 -2.86 4.01
N ILE A 19 4.01 -3.11 4.90
CA ILE A 19 4.20 -2.92 6.34
C ILE A 19 5.32 -3.83 6.84
N ILE A 20 5.30 -5.11 6.47
CA ILE A 20 6.29 -6.10 6.91
C ILE A 20 7.68 -5.72 6.41
N THR A 21 7.83 -5.42 5.12
CA THR A 21 9.12 -5.07 4.53
C THR A 21 9.66 -3.76 5.08
N THR A 22 8.80 -2.78 5.33
CA THR A 22 9.21 -1.52 5.95
C THR A 22 9.74 -1.75 7.37
N LYS A 23 9.05 -2.57 8.16
CA LYS A 23 9.52 -2.89 9.51
C LYS A 23 10.85 -3.64 9.50
N ILE A 24 11.04 -4.57 8.56
CA ILE A 24 12.31 -5.28 8.40
C ILE A 24 13.41 -4.29 8.01
N ALA A 25 13.14 -3.40 7.04
CA ALA A 25 14.12 -2.41 6.61
C ALA A 25 14.56 -1.51 7.77
N LEU A 26 13.63 -1.04 8.58
CA LEU A 26 13.95 -0.20 9.74
C LEU A 26 14.74 -0.98 10.79
N SER A 27 14.45 -2.27 10.97
CA SER A 27 15.15 -3.10 11.94
C SER A 27 16.63 -3.33 11.59
N VAL A 28 16.98 -3.26 10.29
CA VAL A 28 18.38 -3.39 9.84
C VAL A 28 19.08 -2.03 9.66
N GLY A 29 18.49 -0.96 10.19
CA GLY A 29 19.11 0.36 10.24
C GLY A 29 18.82 1.26 9.05
N MET A 30 17.90 0.88 8.19
CA MET A 30 17.50 1.74 7.07
C MET A 30 16.59 2.87 7.53
N HIS A 31 16.53 3.95 6.77
CA HIS A 31 15.68 5.09 7.05
C HIS A 31 14.59 5.20 5.98
N GLU A 32 13.42 5.73 6.38
CA GLU A 32 12.36 6.02 5.43
C GLU A 32 12.79 7.15 4.49
N VAL A 33 12.84 6.86 3.20
CA VAL A 33 13.29 7.81 2.17
C VAL A 33 12.22 8.82 1.80
N ASN A 34 10.94 8.42 1.88
CA ASN A 34 9.83 9.30 1.56
C ASN A 34 9.61 10.32 2.68
N PRO A 35 9.84 11.63 2.41
CA PRO A 35 9.72 12.65 3.46
C PRO A 35 8.31 12.80 4.02
N PHE A 36 7.28 12.40 3.26
CA PHE A 36 5.90 12.44 3.75
C PHE A 36 5.60 11.29 4.72
N MET A 37 6.28 10.16 4.55
CA MET A 37 6.09 8.99 5.40
C MET A 37 7.03 8.94 6.60
N ALA A 38 8.17 9.62 6.54
CA ALA A 38 9.16 9.58 7.61
C ALA A 38 8.57 9.91 8.99
N PRO A 39 7.77 10.99 9.16
CA PRO A 39 7.16 11.27 10.46
C PRO A 39 6.03 10.33 10.83
N LEU A 40 5.53 9.50 9.88
CA LEU A 40 4.40 8.59 10.08
C LEU A 40 4.86 7.14 10.27
N VAL A 41 6.16 6.88 10.21
CA VAL A 41 6.72 5.53 10.28
C VAL A 41 6.33 4.79 11.57
N ASP A 42 6.28 5.49 12.70
CA ASP A 42 5.88 4.90 13.98
C ASP A 42 4.39 4.54 14.03
N HIS A 43 3.60 5.10 13.12
CA HIS A 43 2.16 4.87 13.03
C HIS A 43 1.76 4.24 11.70
N ILE A 44 2.69 3.45 11.10
CA ILE A 44 2.48 2.92 9.75
C ILE A 44 1.22 2.05 9.65
N ILE A 45 0.92 1.27 10.70
CA ILE A 45 -0.25 0.40 10.71
C ILE A 45 -1.53 1.24 10.69
N GLU A 46 -1.62 2.26 11.56
CA GLU A 46 -2.76 3.15 11.64
C GLU A 46 -2.97 3.91 10.33
N VAL A 47 -1.90 4.42 9.74
CA VAL A 47 -1.95 5.13 8.46
C VAL A 47 -2.46 4.22 7.35
N LYS A 48 -1.97 2.97 7.29
CA LYS A 48 -2.40 2.01 6.28
C LYS A 48 -3.85 1.59 6.47
N ILE A 49 -4.32 1.44 7.70
CA ILE A 49 -5.72 1.13 7.98
C ILE A 49 -6.62 2.28 7.51
N LEU A 50 -6.26 3.53 7.82
CA LEU A 50 -7.01 4.70 7.36
C LEU A 50 -7.05 4.76 5.83
N PHE A 51 -5.93 4.48 5.17
CA PHE A 51 -5.84 4.43 3.72
C PHE A 51 -6.79 3.38 3.15
N MET A 52 -6.81 2.17 3.72
CA MET A 52 -7.68 1.09 3.26
C MET A 52 -9.15 1.43 3.44
N LEU A 53 -9.51 2.07 4.57
CA LEU A 53 -10.89 2.51 4.81
C LEU A 53 -11.29 3.61 3.81
N GLY A 54 -10.40 4.56 3.56
CA GLY A 54 -10.61 5.60 2.54
C GLY A 54 -10.80 5.01 1.15
N MET A 55 -10.10 3.92 0.85
CA MET A 55 -10.23 3.25 -0.44
C MET A 55 -11.61 2.63 -0.63
N ILE A 56 -12.23 2.10 0.43
CA ILE A 56 -13.61 1.60 0.36
C ILE A 56 -14.55 2.73 -0.05
N VAL A 57 -14.40 3.90 0.56
CA VAL A 57 -15.21 5.08 0.23
C VAL A 57 -14.98 5.49 -1.23
N ALA A 58 -13.73 5.49 -1.68
CA ALA A 58 -13.39 5.84 -3.06
C ALA A 58 -14.05 4.88 -4.07
N VAL A 59 -14.02 3.57 -3.78
CA VAL A 59 -14.68 2.57 -4.63
C VAL A 59 -16.17 2.83 -4.73
N ILE A 60 -16.82 3.10 -3.61
CA ILE A 60 -18.27 3.37 -3.58
C ILE A 60 -18.60 4.62 -4.41
N ILE A 61 -17.84 5.68 -4.24
CA ILE A 61 -18.06 6.94 -4.97
C ILE A 61 -17.89 6.73 -6.47
N VAL A 62 -16.78 6.11 -6.89
CA VAL A 62 -16.49 5.89 -8.31
C VAL A 62 -17.53 4.96 -8.93
N GLU A 63 -17.92 3.89 -8.24
CA GLU A 63 -18.92 2.95 -8.74
C GLU A 63 -20.29 3.61 -8.92
N LYS A 64 -20.67 4.52 -8.03
CA LYS A 64 -21.92 5.27 -8.15
C LYS A 64 -21.89 6.30 -9.29
N THR A 65 -20.74 6.92 -9.50
CA THR A 65 -20.56 7.95 -10.52
C THR A 65 -20.44 7.34 -11.91
N GLU A 66 -19.70 6.23 -12.01
CA GLU A 66 -19.39 5.58 -13.28
C GLU A 66 -19.39 4.07 -13.04
N LYS A 67 -20.53 3.44 -13.31
CA LYS A 67 -20.71 2.00 -13.06
C LYS A 67 -19.65 1.17 -13.77
N GLY A 68 -19.09 0.21 -13.04
CA GLY A 68 -18.06 -0.68 -13.54
C GLY A 68 -16.65 -0.15 -13.41
N SER A 69 -16.45 1.07 -12.91
CA SER A 69 -15.13 1.71 -12.82
C SER A 69 -14.57 1.75 -11.39
N GLY A 70 -15.28 1.20 -10.42
CA GLY A 70 -14.85 1.22 -9.02
C GLY A 70 -13.53 0.50 -8.75
N TRP A 71 -13.09 -0.38 -9.65
CA TRP A 71 -11.82 -1.08 -9.53
C TRP A 71 -10.60 -0.20 -9.84
N LEU A 72 -10.78 0.90 -10.58
CA LEU A 72 -9.66 1.73 -11.04
C LEU A 72 -8.80 2.33 -9.92
N PRO A 73 -9.39 3.01 -8.90
CA PRO A 73 -8.55 3.56 -7.83
C PRO A 73 -7.85 2.46 -7.04
N VAL A 74 -8.49 1.31 -6.87
CA VAL A 74 -7.91 0.17 -6.14
C VAL A 74 -6.75 -0.42 -6.94
N ALA A 75 -6.92 -0.62 -8.24
CA ALA A 75 -5.87 -1.15 -9.11
C ALA A 75 -4.66 -0.22 -9.15
N GLY A 76 -4.87 1.08 -9.27
CA GLY A 76 -3.79 2.05 -9.23
C GLY A 76 -3.03 2.01 -7.92
N SER A 77 -3.74 1.97 -6.80
CA SER A 77 -3.13 1.87 -5.47
C SER A 77 -2.38 0.57 -5.28
N ALA A 78 -2.92 -0.55 -5.78
CA ALA A 78 -2.24 -1.84 -5.71
C ALA A 78 -0.92 -1.84 -6.49
N CYS A 79 -0.90 -1.23 -7.66
CA CYS A 79 0.31 -1.12 -8.46
C CYS A 79 1.39 -0.27 -7.76
N VAL A 80 1.00 0.85 -7.18
CA VAL A 80 1.92 1.72 -6.41
C VAL A 80 2.47 0.98 -5.21
N THR A 81 1.61 0.28 -4.46
CA THR A 81 2.02 -0.48 -3.28
C THR A 81 2.96 -1.64 -3.66
N CYS A 82 2.69 -2.32 -4.77
CA CYS A 82 3.57 -3.36 -5.29
C CYS A 82 4.96 -2.80 -5.62
N ALA A 83 5.03 -1.63 -6.23
CA ALA A 83 6.30 -0.96 -6.50
C ALA A 83 7.05 -0.63 -5.21
N ALA A 84 6.34 -0.16 -4.19
CA ALA A 84 6.94 0.15 -2.89
C ALA A 84 7.51 -1.11 -2.23
N VAL A 85 6.78 -2.22 -2.26
CA VAL A 85 7.25 -3.51 -1.71
C VAL A 85 8.49 -3.98 -2.45
N THR A 86 8.49 -3.90 -3.78
CA THR A 86 9.64 -4.30 -4.59
C THR A 86 10.88 -3.45 -4.25
N SER A 87 10.70 -2.14 -4.11
CA SER A 87 11.77 -1.25 -3.70
C SER A 87 12.33 -1.62 -2.33
N ASN A 88 11.44 -1.90 -1.36
CA ASN A 88 11.85 -2.31 -0.01
C ASN A 88 12.68 -3.60 -0.05
N ILE A 89 12.24 -4.58 -0.83
CA ILE A 89 12.95 -5.87 -0.96
C ILE A 89 14.33 -5.66 -1.56
N ILE A 90 14.45 -4.85 -2.61
CA ILE A 90 15.73 -4.55 -3.25
C ILE A 90 16.68 -3.89 -2.26
N GLN A 91 16.20 -2.90 -1.51
CA GLN A 91 17.02 -2.19 -0.52
C GLN A 91 17.48 -3.12 0.60
N ILE A 92 16.60 -3.97 1.12
CA ILE A 92 16.94 -4.96 2.14
C ILE A 92 18.01 -5.92 1.62
N SER A 93 17.87 -6.40 0.39
CA SER A 93 18.84 -7.28 -0.24
C SER A 93 20.22 -6.64 -0.32
N GLN A 94 20.28 -5.36 -0.67
CA GLN A 94 21.55 -4.62 -0.76
C GLN A 94 22.24 -4.48 0.59
N VAL A 95 21.47 -4.35 1.67
CA VAL A 95 22.03 -4.23 3.02
C VAL A 95 22.49 -5.58 3.55
N LEU A 96 21.75 -6.66 3.30
CA LEU A 96 22.04 -7.99 3.81
C LEU A 96 23.04 -8.79 2.98
N LEU A 97 23.19 -8.45 1.71
CA LEU A 97 24.10 -9.10 0.77
C LEU A 97 25.28 -8.23 0.44
#